data_9acc1665b85ce563ff64435a7b1d5196
#
_entry.id   9acc1665b85ce563ff64435a7b1d5196
#
_cell.length_a   1.000
_cell.length_b   1.000
_cell.length_c   1.000
_cell.angle_alpha   90.00
_cell.angle_beta   90.00
_cell.angle_gamma   90.00
#
_symmetry.space_group_name_H-M   'P 1'
#
loop_
_entity.id
_entity.type
_entity.pdbx_description
1 polymer ?
#
loop_
_entity_poly.entity_id
_entity_poly.type
_entity_poly.pdbx_seq_one_letter_code
_entity_poly.pdbx_strand_id
1 'polypeptide(L)'
;MIIRNKNNSFTLLFAWYGTILPTVLPALAIVVFLSTVLVYLSSQHFFQAPSVPAIGFTIFGIILSIFLSFRNTACYERWWEGRKLWGTLIATSRHISRDSHVLSEHHRQVLMYRVMLFSNLLRDRLRNQNQPIEFYENKVQLTTNDYQALFQHINASQYILESIQKDLVIALKTGEISDIIYQGLNQHIVELGNVQAGCDRILSTPLPFSYSVLLHRTVYCFCFILPFSLEASLGIWTPILVGLIAYLFLGLDALSEQLEEPFG
;
A
#
# COMPACT_ATOMS: atom_id res chain seq x y z
N MET A 1 5.75 -5.63 -5.35
CA MET A 1 4.75 -6.06 -6.36
C MET A 1 5.37 -7.14 -7.23
N ILE A 2 4.76 -8.31 -7.32
CA ILE A 2 5.28 -9.43 -8.12
C ILE A 2 4.71 -9.29 -9.54
N ILE A 3 5.58 -9.03 -10.53
CA ILE A 3 5.20 -9.03 -11.94
C ILE A 3 5.33 -10.47 -12.42
N ARG A 4 4.21 -11.10 -12.74
CA ARG A 4 4.18 -12.45 -13.30
C ARG A 4 3.86 -12.38 -14.79
N ASN A 5 4.54 -13.20 -15.59
CA ASN A 5 4.13 -13.48 -16.98
C ASN A 5 2.75 -14.16 -16.98
N LYS A 6 2.00 -14.05 -18.11
CA LYS A 6 0.67 -14.67 -18.25
C LYS A 6 0.69 -16.11 -17.74
N ASN A 7 0.01 -16.36 -16.62
CA ASN A 7 -0.08 -17.69 -16.03
C ASN A 7 -1.34 -18.40 -16.56
N ASN A 8 -1.24 -19.70 -16.74
CA ASN A 8 -2.41 -20.54 -16.99
C ASN A 8 -3.31 -20.54 -15.75
N SER A 9 -4.65 -20.63 -15.95
CA SER A 9 -5.62 -20.61 -14.86
C SER A 9 -5.34 -21.65 -13.77
N PHE A 10 -4.82 -22.83 -14.16
CA PHE A 10 -4.42 -23.88 -13.20
C PHE A 10 -3.25 -23.46 -12.29
N THR A 11 -2.26 -22.74 -12.81
CA THR A 11 -1.13 -22.27 -11.98
C THR A 11 -1.55 -21.17 -11.00
N LEU A 12 -2.62 -20.42 -11.29
CA LEU A 12 -3.20 -19.44 -10.38
C LEU A 12 -3.94 -20.10 -9.22
N LEU A 13 -4.66 -21.20 -9.46
CA LEU A 13 -5.38 -21.93 -8.40
C LEU A 13 -4.44 -22.47 -7.32
N PHE A 14 -3.23 -22.88 -7.68
CA PHE A 14 -2.23 -23.45 -6.77
C PHE A 14 -1.10 -22.48 -6.41
N ALA A 15 -1.26 -21.18 -6.70
CA ALA A 15 -0.26 -20.18 -6.36
C ALA A 15 -0.19 -19.98 -4.84
N TRP A 16 0.97 -20.25 -4.25
CA TRP A 16 1.22 -20.08 -2.80
C TRP A 16 1.91 -18.76 -2.50
N TYR A 17 2.96 -18.43 -3.27
CA TYR A 17 3.74 -17.22 -3.06
C TYR A 17 3.06 -15.98 -3.66
N GLY A 18 3.01 -14.90 -2.88
CA GLY A 18 2.41 -13.63 -3.31
C GLY A 18 0.88 -13.66 -3.34
N THR A 19 0.28 -14.59 -2.58
CA THR A 19 -1.17 -14.66 -2.33
C THR A 19 -1.47 -14.36 -0.86
N ILE A 20 -2.71 -14.09 -0.55
CA ILE A 20 -3.19 -13.82 0.82
C ILE A 20 -3.29 -15.11 1.63
N LEU A 21 -3.28 -16.28 0.96
CA LEU A 21 -3.51 -17.57 1.58
C LEU A 21 -2.63 -17.86 2.82
N PRO A 22 -1.30 -17.63 2.78
CA PRO A 22 -0.46 -17.87 3.96
C PRO A 22 -0.85 -17.00 5.17
N THR A 23 -1.33 -15.78 4.93
CA THR A 23 -1.72 -14.83 5.99
C THR A 23 -3.01 -15.26 6.67
N VAL A 24 -4.00 -15.73 5.90
CA VAL A 24 -5.31 -16.11 6.44
C VAL A 24 -5.39 -17.57 6.88
N LEU A 25 -4.44 -18.41 6.47
CA LEU A 25 -4.46 -19.86 6.74
C LEU A 25 -4.60 -20.23 8.23
N PRO A 26 -3.93 -19.58 9.19
CA PRO A 26 -4.08 -19.92 10.60
C PRO A 26 -5.51 -19.70 11.10
N ALA A 27 -6.11 -18.56 10.78
CA ALA A 27 -7.49 -18.24 11.16
C ALA A 27 -8.48 -19.17 10.46
N LEU A 28 -8.29 -19.43 9.18
CA LEU A 28 -9.10 -20.36 8.39
C LEU A 28 -9.05 -21.78 8.96
N ALA A 29 -7.86 -22.27 9.31
CA ALA A 29 -7.69 -23.61 9.91
C ALA A 29 -8.44 -23.74 11.25
N ILE A 30 -8.40 -22.69 12.09
CA ILE A 30 -9.14 -22.66 13.35
C ILE A 30 -10.66 -22.76 13.10
N VAL A 31 -11.18 -21.94 12.18
CA VAL A 31 -12.62 -21.91 11.86
C VAL A 31 -13.09 -23.26 11.28
N VAL A 32 -12.34 -23.85 10.36
CA VAL A 32 -12.65 -25.15 9.77
C VAL A 32 -12.56 -26.27 10.82
N PHE A 33 -11.54 -26.24 11.67
CA PHE A 33 -11.39 -27.21 12.76
C PHE A 33 -12.58 -27.15 13.73
N LEU A 34 -12.94 -25.93 14.20
CA LEU A 34 -14.10 -25.73 15.06
C LEU A 34 -15.40 -26.23 14.40
N SER A 35 -15.59 -25.93 13.11
CA SER A 35 -16.74 -26.42 12.36
C SER A 35 -16.78 -27.96 12.29
N THR A 36 -15.64 -28.61 12.08
CA THR A 36 -15.53 -30.07 12.02
C THR A 36 -15.84 -30.69 13.37
N VAL A 37 -15.32 -30.16 14.47
CA VAL A 37 -15.59 -30.59 15.83
C VAL A 37 -17.07 -30.45 16.17
N LEU A 38 -17.69 -29.32 15.81
CA LEU A 38 -19.09 -29.05 16.02
C LEU A 38 -19.97 -30.10 15.31
N VAL A 39 -19.73 -30.36 14.03
CA VAL A 39 -20.47 -31.38 13.26
C VAL A 39 -20.27 -32.78 13.83
N TYR A 40 -19.05 -33.12 14.27
CA TYR A 40 -18.77 -34.41 14.90
C TYR A 40 -19.54 -34.59 16.21
N LEU A 41 -19.52 -33.58 17.10
CA LEU A 41 -20.27 -33.65 18.40
C LEU A 41 -21.78 -33.69 18.19
N SER A 42 -22.30 -32.96 17.20
CA SER A 42 -23.71 -32.98 16.83
C SER A 42 -24.13 -34.35 16.29
N SER A 43 -23.30 -34.97 15.43
CA SER A 43 -23.58 -36.30 14.86
C SER A 43 -23.60 -37.40 15.89
N GLN A 44 -22.88 -37.28 17.01
CA GLN A 44 -22.86 -38.21 18.13
C GLN A 44 -23.97 -37.96 19.18
N HIS A 45 -24.86 -36.98 18.96
CA HIS A 45 -25.88 -36.52 19.89
C HIS A 45 -25.35 -36.03 21.24
N PHE A 46 -24.04 -35.78 21.38
CA PHE A 46 -23.46 -35.24 22.60
C PHE A 46 -23.79 -33.76 22.82
N PHE A 47 -24.08 -33.03 21.74
CA PHE A 47 -24.37 -31.62 21.78
C PHE A 47 -25.41 -31.25 20.71
N GLN A 48 -26.52 -30.66 21.16
CA GLN A 48 -27.45 -30.02 20.23
C GLN A 48 -27.00 -28.54 20.04
N ALA A 49 -26.43 -28.23 18.88
CA ALA A 49 -26.04 -26.87 18.59
C ALA A 49 -27.26 -25.93 18.64
N PRO A 50 -27.15 -24.75 19.28
CA PRO A 50 -28.23 -23.77 19.24
C PRO A 50 -28.46 -23.38 17.79
N SER A 51 -29.66 -23.61 17.27
CA SER A 51 -30.04 -23.26 15.92
C SER A 51 -30.15 -21.75 15.79
N VAL A 52 -29.17 -21.10 15.15
CA VAL A 52 -29.24 -19.68 14.79
C VAL A 52 -30.08 -19.57 13.51
N PRO A 53 -31.15 -18.74 13.48
CA PRO A 53 -31.96 -18.59 12.29
C PRO A 53 -31.14 -18.18 11.05
N ALA A 54 -31.16 -19.02 10.01
CA ALA A 54 -30.38 -18.80 8.78
C ALA A 54 -30.69 -17.45 8.09
N ILE A 55 -31.94 -16.97 8.20
CA ILE A 55 -32.36 -15.68 7.63
C ILE A 55 -31.59 -14.51 8.26
N GLY A 56 -31.47 -14.47 9.59
CA GLY A 56 -30.72 -13.42 10.29
C GLY A 56 -29.24 -13.42 9.87
N PHE A 57 -28.67 -14.61 9.73
CA PHE A 57 -27.29 -14.79 9.30
C PHE A 57 -27.05 -14.36 7.84
N THR A 58 -28.00 -14.63 6.95
CA THR A 58 -27.96 -14.21 5.55
C THR A 58 -27.99 -12.69 5.45
N ILE A 59 -28.90 -12.02 6.16
CA ILE A 59 -29.00 -10.55 6.19
C ILE A 59 -27.69 -9.97 6.73
N PHE A 60 -27.17 -10.50 7.81
CA PHE A 60 -25.90 -10.04 8.40
C PHE A 60 -24.73 -10.22 7.45
N GLY A 61 -24.62 -11.34 6.75
CA GLY A 61 -23.61 -11.61 5.73
C GLY A 61 -23.68 -10.63 4.53
N ILE A 62 -24.90 -10.28 4.09
CA ILE A 62 -25.09 -9.28 3.03
C ILE A 62 -24.60 -7.89 3.49
N ILE A 63 -25.01 -7.45 4.68
CA ILE A 63 -24.58 -6.18 5.25
C ILE A 63 -23.06 -6.15 5.39
N LEU A 64 -22.46 -7.20 5.96
CA LEU A 64 -21.02 -7.29 6.12
C LEU A 64 -20.29 -7.26 4.79
N SER A 65 -20.78 -7.93 3.74
CA SER A 65 -20.17 -7.94 2.42
C SER A 65 -20.18 -6.56 1.77
N ILE A 66 -21.24 -5.77 1.97
CA ILE A 66 -21.35 -4.39 1.47
C ILE A 66 -20.30 -3.49 2.14
N PHE A 67 -20.20 -3.53 3.47
CA PHE A 67 -19.22 -2.73 4.20
C PHE A 67 -17.77 -3.13 3.89
N LEU A 68 -17.52 -4.42 3.74
CA LEU A 68 -16.20 -4.93 3.37
C LEU A 68 -15.83 -4.51 1.93
N SER A 69 -16.79 -4.48 1.03
CA SER A 69 -16.61 -3.98 -0.34
C SER A 69 -16.22 -2.48 -0.34
N PHE A 70 -16.90 -1.66 0.45
CA PHE A 70 -16.55 -0.24 0.59
C PHE A 70 -15.12 -0.05 1.12
N ARG A 71 -14.72 -0.83 2.14
CA ARG A 71 -13.34 -0.79 2.66
C ARG A 71 -12.32 -1.18 1.59
N ASN A 72 -12.57 -2.27 0.87
CA ASN A 72 -11.67 -2.72 -0.20
C ASN A 72 -11.54 -1.67 -1.31
N THR A 73 -12.63 -1.03 -1.70
CA THR A 73 -12.61 0.04 -2.70
C THR A 73 -11.77 1.23 -2.22
N ALA A 74 -11.98 1.70 -0.99
CA ALA A 74 -11.23 2.81 -0.42
C ALA A 74 -9.72 2.49 -0.31
N CYS A 75 -9.35 1.27 0.12
CA CYS A 75 -7.96 0.83 0.17
C CYS A 75 -7.34 0.73 -1.23
N TYR A 76 -8.08 0.21 -2.21
CA TYR A 76 -7.63 0.14 -3.60
C TYR A 76 -7.40 1.52 -4.21
N GLU A 77 -8.32 2.47 -4.01
CA GLU A 77 -8.17 3.85 -4.49
C GLU A 77 -6.94 4.53 -3.91
N ARG A 78 -6.69 4.34 -2.63
CA ARG A 78 -5.51 4.81 -1.92
C ARG A 78 -4.22 4.23 -2.50
N TRP A 79 -4.17 2.91 -2.70
CA TRP A 79 -3.05 2.22 -3.33
C TRP A 79 -2.83 2.72 -4.76
N TRP A 80 -3.91 2.87 -5.54
CA TRP A 80 -3.85 3.33 -6.93
C TRP A 80 -3.37 4.77 -7.05
N GLU A 81 -3.79 5.64 -6.13
CA GLU A 81 -3.30 7.02 -6.05
C GLU A 81 -1.79 7.05 -5.79
N GLY A 82 -1.28 6.28 -4.84
CA GLY A 82 0.15 6.13 -4.60
C GLY A 82 0.91 5.68 -5.85
N ARG A 83 0.35 4.74 -6.61
CA ARG A 83 0.93 4.27 -7.88
C ARG A 83 0.96 5.37 -8.94
N LYS A 84 -0.08 6.20 -9.05
CA LYS A 84 -0.11 7.33 -9.98
C LYS A 84 0.95 8.37 -9.63
N LEU A 85 1.08 8.72 -8.36
CA LEU A 85 2.09 9.68 -7.89
C LEU A 85 3.52 9.21 -8.21
N TRP A 86 3.83 7.93 -8.02
CA TRP A 86 5.13 7.37 -8.43
C TRP A 86 5.32 7.38 -9.95
N GLY A 87 4.26 7.19 -10.72
CA GLY A 87 4.29 7.36 -12.18
C GLY A 87 4.63 8.79 -12.59
N THR A 88 4.00 9.77 -11.95
CA THR A 88 4.27 11.20 -12.15
C THR A 88 5.72 11.54 -11.75
N LEU A 89 6.24 11.04 -10.61
CA LEU A 89 7.63 11.21 -10.21
C LEU A 89 8.60 10.79 -11.32
N ILE A 90 8.41 9.61 -11.89
CA ILE A 90 9.25 9.06 -12.96
C ILE A 90 9.14 9.95 -14.22
N ALA A 91 7.93 10.34 -14.60
CA ALA A 91 7.70 11.17 -15.77
C ALA A 91 8.38 12.54 -15.61
N THR A 92 8.16 13.22 -14.48
CA THR A 92 8.75 14.54 -14.19
C THR A 92 10.27 14.49 -14.12
N SER A 93 10.85 13.44 -13.50
CA SER A 93 12.32 13.25 -13.50
C SER A 93 12.89 13.10 -14.91
N ARG A 94 12.18 12.43 -15.81
CA ARG A 94 12.56 12.32 -17.23
C ARG A 94 12.41 13.64 -17.99
N HIS A 95 11.40 14.45 -17.66
CA HIS A 95 11.24 15.80 -18.22
C HIS A 95 12.40 16.69 -17.80
N ILE A 96 12.74 16.73 -16.50
CA ILE A 96 13.89 17.45 -15.99
C ILE A 96 15.18 17.01 -16.70
N SER A 97 15.40 15.72 -16.88
CA SER A 97 16.59 15.20 -17.57
C SER A 97 16.71 15.71 -19.01
N ARG A 98 15.58 15.83 -19.74
CA ARG A 98 15.58 16.35 -21.11
C ARG A 98 15.78 17.86 -21.15
N ASP A 99 15.06 18.58 -20.30
CA ASP A 99 15.03 20.04 -20.34
C ASP A 99 16.29 20.66 -19.70
N SER A 100 16.99 19.89 -18.84
CA SER A 100 18.25 20.32 -18.22
C SER A 100 19.44 20.47 -19.20
N HIS A 101 19.31 20.03 -20.46
CA HIS A 101 20.36 20.21 -21.47
C HIS A 101 20.65 21.70 -21.83
N VAL A 102 19.80 22.61 -21.41
CA VAL A 102 20.02 24.07 -21.55
C VAL A 102 20.98 24.62 -20.51
N LEU A 103 21.26 23.86 -19.43
CA LEU A 103 22.22 24.22 -18.39
C LEU A 103 23.63 23.81 -18.79
N SER A 104 24.62 24.44 -18.16
CA SER A 104 26.02 23.98 -18.23
C SER A 104 26.13 22.55 -17.71
N GLU A 105 27.12 21.80 -18.19
CA GLU A 105 27.25 20.37 -17.80
C GLU A 105 27.39 20.21 -16.28
N HIS A 106 28.08 21.12 -15.59
CA HIS A 106 28.20 21.10 -14.14
C HIS A 106 26.84 21.28 -13.44
N HIS A 107 26.08 22.32 -13.78
CA HIS A 107 24.77 22.58 -13.17
C HIS A 107 23.76 21.48 -13.51
N ARG A 108 23.82 20.91 -14.70
CA ARG A 108 23.02 19.78 -15.11
C ARG A 108 23.30 18.54 -14.26
N GLN A 109 24.58 18.20 -14.03
CA GLN A 109 24.95 17.06 -13.19
C GLN A 109 24.45 17.23 -11.74
N VAL A 110 24.68 18.43 -11.16
CA VAL A 110 24.20 18.72 -9.79
C VAL A 110 22.68 18.60 -9.71
N LEU A 111 21.94 19.14 -10.69
CA LEU A 111 20.49 19.03 -10.74
C LEU A 111 20.03 17.56 -10.79
N MET A 112 20.65 16.74 -11.66
CA MET A 112 20.28 15.32 -11.78
C MET A 112 20.58 14.52 -10.51
N TYR A 113 21.73 14.76 -9.86
CA TYR A 113 22.04 14.14 -8.57
C TYR A 113 21.02 14.52 -7.50
N ARG A 114 20.59 15.78 -7.43
CA ARG A 114 19.57 16.22 -6.46
C ARG A 114 18.20 15.63 -6.74
N VAL A 115 17.78 15.46 -8.00
CA VAL A 115 16.53 14.77 -8.34
C VAL A 115 16.58 13.30 -7.95
N MET A 116 17.72 12.62 -8.15
CA MET A 116 17.90 11.24 -7.67
C MET A 116 17.86 11.16 -6.15
N LEU A 117 18.52 12.10 -5.46
CA LEU A 117 18.53 12.19 -4.00
C LEU A 117 17.10 12.43 -3.45
N PHE A 118 16.37 13.38 -4.04
CA PHE A 118 14.96 13.63 -3.70
C PHE A 118 14.11 12.36 -3.76
N SER A 119 14.23 11.62 -4.86
CA SER A 119 13.44 10.38 -5.07
C SER A 119 13.76 9.30 -4.04
N ASN A 120 15.04 9.16 -3.65
CA ASN A 120 15.46 8.21 -2.62
C ASN A 120 15.02 8.65 -1.22
N LEU A 121 15.18 9.93 -0.87
CA LEU A 121 14.73 10.46 0.42
C LEU A 121 13.23 10.39 0.59
N LEU A 122 12.46 10.66 -0.47
CA LEU A 122 11.01 10.49 -0.43
C LEU A 122 10.63 9.03 -0.18
N ARG A 123 11.26 8.06 -0.88
CA ARG A 123 11.07 6.63 -0.65
C ARG A 123 11.34 6.25 0.80
N ASP A 124 12.49 6.68 1.33
CA ASP A 124 12.94 6.29 2.66
C ASP A 124 12.04 6.89 3.76
N ARG A 125 11.59 8.13 3.56
CA ARG A 125 10.59 8.77 4.42
C ARG A 125 9.26 8.00 4.44
N LEU A 126 8.76 7.62 3.26
CA LEU A 126 7.48 6.90 3.14
C LEU A 126 7.53 5.49 3.74
N ARG A 127 8.72 4.88 3.80
CA ARG A 127 8.96 3.57 4.41
C ARG A 127 9.45 3.63 5.85
N ASN A 128 9.58 4.84 6.40
CA ASN A 128 10.19 5.06 7.71
C ASN A 128 11.56 4.36 7.86
N GLN A 129 12.37 4.41 6.80
CA GLN A 129 13.70 3.81 6.73
C GLN A 129 14.76 4.90 6.60
N ASN A 130 15.82 4.78 7.40
CA ASN A 130 17.00 5.61 7.25
C ASN A 130 18.10 4.75 6.61
N GLN A 131 18.51 5.12 5.39
CA GLN A 131 19.62 4.46 4.73
C GLN A 131 20.95 5.00 5.29
N PRO A 132 22.00 4.16 5.35
CA PRO A 132 23.32 4.61 5.75
C PRO A 132 23.91 5.60 4.74
N ILE A 133 24.85 6.44 5.19
CA ILE A 133 25.46 7.49 4.36
C ILE A 133 26.14 6.93 3.12
N GLU A 134 26.77 5.77 3.22
CA GLU A 134 27.47 5.10 2.12
C GLU A 134 26.54 4.80 0.93
N PHE A 135 25.24 4.60 1.18
CA PHE A 135 24.26 4.43 0.13
C PHE A 135 24.10 5.70 -0.74
N TYR A 136 24.13 6.87 -0.09
CA TYR A 136 23.98 8.15 -0.79
C TYR A 136 25.30 8.61 -1.40
N GLU A 137 26.44 8.41 -0.73
CA GLU A 137 27.78 8.72 -1.25
C GLU A 137 28.04 7.98 -2.57
N ASN A 138 27.76 6.69 -2.61
CA ASN A 138 27.98 5.86 -3.79
C ASN A 138 27.03 6.15 -4.94
N LYS A 139 25.78 6.56 -4.66
CA LYS A 139 24.76 6.77 -5.70
C LYS A 139 24.56 8.21 -6.11
N VAL A 140 24.82 9.16 -5.22
CA VAL A 140 24.41 10.56 -5.40
C VAL A 140 25.55 11.54 -5.11
N GLN A 141 26.78 11.06 -4.88
CA GLN A 141 28.00 11.87 -4.60
C GLN A 141 27.80 12.89 -3.47
N LEU A 142 27.05 12.48 -2.42
CA LEU A 142 26.77 13.32 -1.27
C LEU A 142 27.91 13.17 -0.24
N THR A 143 28.46 14.28 0.23
CA THR A 143 29.52 14.24 1.27
C THR A 143 28.92 14.01 2.66
N THR A 144 29.76 13.53 3.60
CA THR A 144 29.34 13.31 5.00
C THR A 144 28.77 14.57 5.64
N ASN A 145 29.35 15.73 5.36
CA ASN A 145 28.88 17.02 5.90
C ASN A 145 27.51 17.39 5.32
N ASP A 146 27.31 17.21 4.02
CA ASP A 146 26.03 17.48 3.35
C ASP A 146 24.94 16.54 3.87
N TYR A 147 25.28 15.26 4.14
CA TYR A 147 24.37 14.30 4.75
C TYR A 147 23.93 14.74 6.14
N GLN A 148 24.86 15.15 7.00
CA GLN A 148 24.53 15.62 8.35
C GLN A 148 23.65 16.88 8.31
N ALA A 149 23.95 17.84 7.44
CA ALA A 149 23.13 19.03 7.25
C ALA A 149 21.71 18.68 6.76
N LEU A 150 21.60 17.73 5.83
CA LEU A 150 20.33 17.27 5.28
C LEU A 150 19.40 16.68 6.34
N PHE A 151 19.93 15.83 7.21
CA PHE A 151 19.14 15.12 8.25
C PHE A 151 18.87 15.97 9.50
N GLN A 152 19.43 17.19 9.61
CA GLN A 152 18.98 18.16 10.60
C GLN A 152 17.62 18.79 10.25
N HIS A 153 17.21 18.70 8.97
CA HIS A 153 15.90 19.21 8.55
C HIS A 153 14.81 18.16 8.81
N ILE A 154 13.66 18.62 9.32
CA ILE A 154 12.46 17.78 9.60
C ILE A 154 12.01 17.04 8.33
N ASN A 155 12.16 17.68 7.16
CA ASN A 155 11.79 17.13 5.87
C ASN A 155 12.96 17.25 4.88
N ALA A 156 13.80 16.22 4.85
CA ALA A 156 14.98 16.18 4.01
C ALA A 156 14.65 16.25 2.50
N SER A 157 13.56 15.64 2.04
CA SER A 157 13.14 15.70 0.64
C SER A 157 12.71 17.13 0.24
N GLN A 158 12.00 17.85 1.12
CA GLN A 158 11.65 19.26 0.89
C GLN A 158 12.90 20.15 0.79
N TYR A 159 13.86 19.93 1.69
CA TYR A 159 15.12 20.68 1.66
C TYR A 159 15.88 20.54 0.32
N ILE A 160 15.84 19.35 -0.28
CA ILE A 160 16.45 19.13 -1.59
C ILE A 160 15.70 19.90 -2.69
N LEU A 161 14.37 19.95 -2.67
CA LEU A 161 13.60 20.75 -3.63
C LEU A 161 13.94 22.23 -3.52
N GLU A 162 14.08 22.76 -2.29
CA GLU A 162 14.53 24.14 -2.06
C GLU A 162 15.96 24.37 -2.56
N SER A 163 16.84 23.39 -2.41
CA SER A 163 18.22 23.48 -2.90
C SER A 163 18.26 23.52 -4.43
N ILE A 164 17.45 22.69 -5.10
CA ILE A 164 17.29 22.74 -6.57
C ILE A 164 16.77 24.12 -6.99
N GLN A 165 15.76 24.63 -6.29
CA GLN A 165 15.19 25.95 -6.60
C GLN A 165 16.23 27.07 -6.48
N LYS A 166 17.07 27.04 -5.43
CA LYS A 166 18.17 28.01 -5.25
C LYS A 166 19.17 27.97 -6.39
N ASP A 167 19.55 26.78 -6.86
CA ASP A 167 20.47 26.64 -7.99
C ASP A 167 19.88 27.22 -9.29
N LEU A 168 18.62 26.96 -9.57
CA LEU A 168 17.94 27.51 -10.74
C LEU A 168 17.86 29.03 -10.68
N VAL A 169 17.65 29.61 -9.49
CA VAL A 169 17.67 31.06 -9.27
C VAL A 169 19.09 31.63 -9.50
N ILE A 170 20.13 30.92 -9.09
CA ILE A 170 21.52 31.32 -9.36
C ILE A 170 21.78 31.30 -10.86
N ALA A 171 21.42 30.23 -11.58
CA ALA A 171 21.57 30.11 -13.02
C ALA A 171 20.84 31.24 -13.78
N LEU A 172 19.67 31.64 -13.32
CA LEU A 172 18.92 32.78 -13.86
C LEU A 172 19.67 34.09 -13.62
N LYS A 173 20.10 34.35 -12.36
CA LYS A 173 20.80 35.61 -12.01
C LYS A 173 22.15 35.75 -12.69
N THR A 174 22.84 34.64 -12.98
CA THR A 174 24.11 34.65 -13.73
C THR A 174 23.92 34.78 -15.23
N GLY A 175 22.68 34.77 -15.73
CA GLY A 175 22.36 34.85 -17.15
C GLY A 175 22.63 33.56 -17.94
N GLU A 176 22.82 32.43 -17.25
CA GLU A 176 23.01 31.13 -17.88
C GLU A 176 21.71 30.64 -18.55
N ILE A 177 20.56 30.93 -17.93
CA ILE A 177 19.24 30.63 -18.48
C ILE A 177 18.36 31.88 -18.54
N SER A 178 17.41 31.91 -19.47
CA SER A 178 16.41 32.98 -19.55
C SER A 178 15.23 32.73 -18.60
N ASP A 179 14.41 33.77 -18.34
CA ASP A 179 13.19 33.68 -17.54
C ASP A 179 12.23 32.60 -18.04
N ILE A 180 12.13 32.43 -19.36
CA ILE A 180 11.23 31.41 -19.97
C ILE A 180 11.74 30.01 -19.65
N ILE A 181 13.04 29.75 -19.75
CA ILE A 181 13.67 28.47 -19.43
C ILE A 181 13.54 28.18 -17.93
N TYR A 182 13.82 29.19 -17.08
CA TYR A 182 13.66 29.11 -15.65
C TYR A 182 12.22 28.70 -15.30
N GLN A 183 11.20 29.34 -15.90
CA GLN A 183 9.81 29.04 -15.65
C GLN A 183 9.46 27.58 -16.03
N GLY A 184 9.97 27.09 -17.17
CA GLY A 184 9.78 25.69 -17.58
C GLY A 184 10.39 24.68 -16.59
N LEU A 185 11.67 24.90 -16.20
CA LEU A 185 12.33 24.03 -15.21
C LEU A 185 11.66 24.10 -13.83
N ASN A 186 11.27 25.30 -13.39
CA ASN A 186 10.58 25.52 -12.12
C ASN A 186 9.23 24.77 -12.06
N GLN A 187 8.51 24.69 -13.17
CA GLN A 187 7.24 23.94 -13.22
C GLN A 187 7.44 22.45 -12.90
N HIS A 188 8.54 21.86 -13.33
CA HIS A 188 8.88 20.48 -12.97
C HIS A 188 9.19 20.33 -11.48
N ILE A 189 9.84 21.32 -10.86
CA ILE A 189 10.12 21.29 -9.41
C ILE A 189 8.82 21.41 -8.61
N VAL A 190 7.90 22.27 -9.05
CA VAL A 190 6.55 22.35 -8.46
C VAL A 190 5.83 21.00 -8.56
N GLU A 191 5.93 20.31 -9.70
CA GLU A 191 5.32 19.00 -9.87
C GLU A 191 5.92 17.92 -8.95
N LEU A 192 7.25 17.92 -8.73
CA LEU A 192 7.88 17.07 -7.72
C LEU A 192 7.37 17.38 -6.31
N GLY A 193 7.16 18.67 -5.99
CA GLY A 193 6.53 19.10 -4.74
C GLY A 193 5.09 18.59 -4.59
N ASN A 194 4.28 18.62 -5.66
CA ASN A 194 2.94 18.07 -5.69
C ASN A 194 2.93 16.55 -5.44
N VAL A 195 3.88 15.83 -6.04
CA VAL A 195 4.06 14.40 -5.79
C VAL A 195 4.39 14.13 -4.33
N GLN A 196 5.33 14.88 -3.76
CA GLN A 196 5.68 14.75 -2.34
C GLN A 196 4.47 15.01 -1.44
N ALA A 197 3.75 16.12 -1.66
CA ALA A 197 2.57 16.47 -0.88
C ALA A 197 1.45 15.41 -1.00
N GLY A 198 1.25 14.86 -2.19
CA GLY A 198 0.31 13.74 -2.42
C GLY A 198 0.70 12.47 -1.66
N CYS A 199 1.98 12.10 -1.68
CA CYS A 199 2.50 10.96 -0.92
C CYS A 199 2.40 11.17 0.60
N ASP A 200 2.76 12.36 1.08
CA ASP A 200 2.65 12.73 2.50
C ASP A 200 1.19 12.72 2.97
N ARG A 201 0.24 13.17 2.14
CA ARG A 201 -1.19 13.07 2.42
C ARG A 201 -1.63 11.62 2.57
N ILE A 202 -1.25 10.74 1.65
CA ILE A 202 -1.57 9.31 1.74
C ILE A 202 -0.99 8.71 3.04
N LEU A 203 0.23 9.04 3.41
CA LEU A 203 0.87 8.53 4.61
C LEU A 203 0.19 9.02 5.89
N SER A 204 -0.17 10.32 5.96
CA SER A 204 -0.69 10.97 7.17
C SER A 204 -2.20 10.81 7.38
N THR A 205 -2.95 10.36 6.38
CA THR A 205 -4.40 10.17 6.46
C THR A 205 -4.80 8.72 6.19
N PRO A 206 -4.47 7.76 7.08
CA PRO A 206 -4.92 6.38 6.97
C PRO A 206 -6.45 6.29 7.08
N LEU A 207 -7.02 5.13 6.77
CA LEU A 207 -8.43 4.86 7.06
C LEU A 207 -8.70 5.01 8.57
N PRO A 208 -9.91 5.43 8.97
CA PRO A 208 -10.24 5.56 10.39
C PRO A 208 -10.04 4.23 11.12
N PHE A 209 -9.18 4.21 12.12
CA PHE A 209 -8.83 3.00 12.88
C PHE A 209 -10.05 2.27 13.43
N SER A 210 -11.02 3.03 13.98
CA SER A 210 -12.26 2.45 14.51
C SER A 210 -13.06 1.68 13.44
N TYR A 211 -13.06 2.16 12.20
CA TYR A 211 -13.75 1.50 11.08
C TYR A 211 -13.06 0.19 10.70
N SER A 212 -11.73 0.19 10.57
CA SER A 212 -10.95 -1.02 10.26
C SER A 212 -11.10 -2.07 11.36
N VAL A 213 -11.00 -1.69 12.64
CA VAL A 213 -11.18 -2.60 13.79
C VAL A 213 -12.61 -3.16 13.86
N LEU A 214 -13.63 -2.32 13.63
CA LEU A 214 -15.02 -2.77 13.62
C LEU A 214 -15.23 -3.88 12.60
N LEU A 215 -14.81 -3.66 11.36
CA LEU A 215 -14.98 -4.65 10.30
C LEU A 215 -14.17 -5.91 10.55
N HIS A 216 -12.91 -5.78 10.94
CA HIS A 216 -12.06 -6.91 11.28
C HIS A 216 -12.72 -7.81 12.32
N ARG A 217 -13.16 -7.25 13.46
CA ARG A 217 -13.85 -8.01 14.52
C ARG A 217 -15.15 -8.65 14.03
N THR A 218 -15.91 -7.92 13.22
CA THR A 218 -17.19 -8.41 12.68
C THR A 218 -16.99 -9.57 11.72
N VAL A 219 -15.95 -9.55 10.87
CA VAL A 219 -15.59 -10.65 9.97
C VAL A 219 -15.24 -11.91 10.79
N TYR A 220 -14.41 -11.77 11.82
CA TYR A 220 -14.06 -12.91 12.67
C TYR A 220 -15.28 -13.46 13.42
N CYS A 221 -16.09 -12.61 14.06
CA CYS A 221 -17.33 -13.03 14.71
C CYS A 221 -18.25 -13.78 13.74
N PHE A 222 -18.44 -13.26 12.54
CA PHE A 222 -19.25 -13.90 11.50
C PHE A 222 -18.74 -15.29 11.16
N CYS A 223 -17.43 -15.43 10.88
CA CYS A 223 -16.82 -16.71 10.54
C CYS A 223 -16.90 -17.74 11.67
N PHE A 224 -16.77 -17.31 12.95
CA PHE A 224 -16.87 -18.21 14.10
C PHE A 224 -18.30 -18.68 14.39
N ILE A 225 -19.31 -17.85 14.12
CA ILE A 225 -20.71 -18.22 14.38
C ILE A 225 -21.33 -18.95 13.18
N LEU A 226 -20.76 -18.80 11.98
CA LEU A 226 -21.26 -19.40 10.74
C LEU A 226 -21.52 -20.91 10.81
N PRO A 227 -20.66 -21.75 11.43
CA PRO A 227 -20.92 -23.19 11.57
C PRO A 227 -22.25 -23.53 12.24
N PHE A 228 -22.62 -22.75 13.28
CA PHE A 228 -23.88 -22.98 14.04
C PHE A 228 -25.15 -22.70 13.23
N SER A 229 -25.04 -21.81 12.24
CA SER A 229 -26.16 -21.49 11.33
C SER A 229 -26.33 -22.53 10.22
N LEU A 230 -25.24 -23.17 9.79
CA LEU A 230 -25.24 -24.08 8.64
C LEU A 230 -25.33 -25.55 9.00
N GLU A 231 -24.96 -25.93 10.23
CA GLU A 231 -24.88 -27.31 10.67
C GLU A 231 -26.24 -28.05 10.51
N ALA A 232 -27.33 -27.43 10.95
CA ALA A 232 -28.66 -28.03 10.88
C ALA A 232 -29.16 -28.33 9.46
N SER A 233 -28.67 -27.57 8.44
CA SER A 233 -29.09 -27.71 7.05
C SER A 233 -28.13 -28.53 6.20
N LEU A 234 -26.82 -28.50 6.48
CA LEU A 234 -25.79 -29.10 5.64
C LEU A 234 -25.08 -30.30 6.25
N GLY A 235 -25.21 -30.52 7.57
CA GLY A 235 -24.59 -31.64 8.28
C GLY A 235 -23.09 -31.74 7.96
N ILE A 236 -22.65 -32.88 7.43
CA ILE A 236 -21.23 -33.18 7.15
C ILE A 236 -20.55 -32.22 6.13
N TRP A 237 -21.31 -31.52 5.29
CA TRP A 237 -20.77 -30.56 4.30
C TRP A 237 -20.50 -29.20 4.92
N THR A 238 -20.93 -28.95 6.15
CA THR A 238 -20.74 -27.66 6.83
C THR A 238 -19.29 -27.18 6.85
N PRO A 239 -18.26 -27.98 7.21
CA PRO A 239 -16.88 -27.51 7.28
C PRO A 239 -16.34 -27.01 5.94
N ILE A 240 -16.77 -27.64 4.84
CA ILE A 240 -16.32 -27.25 3.48
C ILE A 240 -16.90 -25.90 3.10
N LEU A 241 -18.20 -25.70 3.28
CA LEU A 241 -18.84 -24.43 2.92
C LEU A 241 -18.40 -23.30 3.85
N VAL A 242 -18.26 -23.57 5.16
CA VAL A 242 -17.68 -22.62 6.13
C VAL A 242 -16.28 -22.24 5.73
N GLY A 243 -15.43 -23.18 5.33
CA GLY A 243 -14.08 -22.92 4.86
C GLY A 243 -14.04 -22.00 3.63
N LEU A 244 -14.92 -22.23 2.65
CA LEU A 244 -15.01 -21.38 1.45
C LEU A 244 -15.47 -19.95 1.79
N ILE A 245 -16.50 -19.81 2.62
CA ILE A 245 -17.03 -18.51 3.03
C ILE A 245 -16.00 -17.76 3.90
N ALA A 246 -15.40 -18.45 4.88
CA ALA A 246 -14.36 -17.85 5.73
C ALA A 246 -13.14 -17.42 4.92
N TYR A 247 -12.70 -18.23 3.94
CA TYR A 247 -11.61 -17.83 3.04
C TYR A 247 -11.93 -16.55 2.28
N LEU A 248 -13.17 -16.38 1.79
CA LEU A 248 -13.59 -15.17 1.10
C LEU A 248 -13.54 -13.95 2.02
N PHE A 249 -14.17 -14.02 3.19
CA PHE A 249 -14.28 -12.88 4.10
C PHE A 249 -12.94 -12.51 4.75
N LEU A 250 -12.22 -13.48 5.29
CA LEU A 250 -10.88 -13.27 5.85
C LEU A 250 -9.89 -12.83 4.78
N GLY A 251 -10.02 -13.37 3.56
CA GLY A 251 -9.19 -12.99 2.42
C GLY A 251 -9.39 -11.54 1.98
N LEU A 252 -10.64 -11.08 1.90
CA LEU A 252 -10.96 -9.70 1.57
C LEU A 252 -10.50 -8.72 2.67
N ASP A 253 -10.62 -9.11 3.94
CA ASP A 253 -10.13 -8.32 5.07
C ASP A 253 -8.60 -8.16 5.02
N ALA A 254 -7.87 -9.26 4.84
CA ALA A 254 -6.41 -9.24 4.71
C ALA A 254 -5.93 -8.50 3.43
N LEU A 255 -6.70 -8.57 2.33
CA LEU A 255 -6.40 -7.80 1.11
C LEU A 255 -6.51 -6.30 1.35
N SER A 256 -7.56 -5.86 2.07
CA SER A 256 -7.72 -4.45 2.45
C SER A 256 -6.52 -3.95 3.25
N GLU A 257 -6.07 -4.73 4.23
CA GLU A 257 -4.92 -4.40 5.07
C GLU A 257 -3.63 -4.22 4.26
N GLN A 258 -3.37 -5.12 3.29
CA GLN A 258 -2.21 -4.99 2.39
C GLN A 258 -2.29 -3.78 1.45
N LEU A 259 -3.49 -3.37 1.05
CA LEU A 259 -3.69 -2.22 0.16
C LEU A 259 -3.72 -0.89 0.93
N GLU A 260 -3.98 -0.91 2.22
CA GLU A 260 -4.07 0.27 3.08
C GLU A 260 -2.71 0.99 3.18
N GLU A 261 -1.58 0.26 3.12
CA GLU A 261 -0.23 0.80 3.17
C GLU A 261 0.49 0.69 1.81
N PRO A 262 0.27 1.63 0.87
CA PRO A 262 0.76 1.52 -0.50
C PRO A 262 2.29 1.64 -0.64
N PHE A 263 2.98 2.14 0.39
CA PHE A 263 4.43 2.39 0.38
C PHE A 263 5.23 1.37 1.22
N GLY A 264 4.54 0.51 1.98
CA GLY A 264 5.13 -0.50 2.87
C GLY A 264 5.87 -1.65 2.17
#